data_66781dc63e31a452e0e828aafdb7420e
#
_entry.id   66781dc63e31a452e0e828aafdb7420e
#
_cell.length_a   1.000
_cell.length_b   1.000
_cell.length_c   1.000
_cell.angle_alpha   90.00
_cell.angle_beta   90.00
_cell.angle_gamma   90.00
#
_symmetry.space_group_name_H-M   'P 1'
#
loop_
_entity.id
_entity.type
_entity.pdbx_description
1 polymer ?
#
loop_
_entity_poly.entity_id
_entity_poly.type
_entity_poly.pdbx_seq_one_letter_code
_entity_poly.pdbx_strand_id
1 'polypeptide(L)'
;MINLLKKRLPKSKVIGATIFMAIQVMTTLYLPTLTSNIVNNGVAKGNVHYIWMVGIQMMIFSLISVAAAAFNVYFSAKGSQKLGQRLRSDVYRKVINYSHDEMKQIGTSSLVTRTTNDIMQIQNVTLMFLRMMLMAPLMLIGASILAYRRSATLTTIFIVILPLIAVIMALVIRFAGPLFFAMQKKTDRVNQVFREGLTGVRVIRAFRQDELEQQRFDEVNKDYTHNAIKVYNITGLMMPLMTLIMSATNVVITYWGSHLIAFQATEVGNMIAFITYAAQILMSFAMLSMVFVMVPRAQASAKRLNQILNMTTPITDAKDPQSLDHPSALEFDNVAFKYADAQKDALEGVNFKLHAGQTLAIIGGTGSGKSTLINLIPRFYDATQGEVKVNGVDVRNTTLQVIHQAVSFVPQKANLFEGTLRENMQFGNAQASDEQIWHALEIAQASDFVKELDGQLDAHVEQGGANFSGGQRQRLAIARALVKQASIYVFDDSFSALDFKTDAKLRAALKADEEIQKHVVVIVGQRVSTIADADLILVLDKGKVVGQGTHQELLATNKVYQSIVNSQIRESKEGEQNA
;
A
#
# COMPACT_ATOMS: atom_id res chain seq x y z
N MET A 1 11.66 6.04 11.39
CA MET A 1 12.17 6.58 10.11
C MET A 1 13.67 6.33 9.93
N ILE A 2 14.54 6.73 10.86
CA ILE A 2 16.01 6.59 10.72
C ILE A 2 16.45 5.14 10.41
N ASN A 3 15.91 4.14 11.10
CA ASN A 3 16.23 2.72 10.85
C ASN A 3 15.81 2.24 9.46
N LEU A 4 14.68 2.74 8.92
CA LEU A 4 14.25 2.45 7.54
C LEU A 4 15.23 3.03 6.52
N LEU A 5 15.69 4.25 6.73
CA LEU A 5 16.62 4.96 5.86
C LEU A 5 18.01 4.32 5.90
N LYS A 6 18.55 4.06 7.11
CA LYS A 6 19.91 3.56 7.31
C LYS A 6 20.21 2.25 6.56
N LYS A 7 19.24 1.34 6.49
CA LYS A 7 19.38 0.04 5.82
C LYS A 7 19.19 0.11 4.29
N ARG A 8 18.42 1.07 3.78
CA ARG A 8 17.95 1.07 2.39
C ARG A 8 18.48 2.21 1.53
N LEU A 9 18.88 3.32 2.15
CA LEU A 9 19.42 4.48 1.43
C LEU A 9 20.84 4.17 0.93
N PRO A 10 21.15 4.33 -0.36
CA PRO A 10 22.48 4.03 -0.90
C PRO A 10 23.49 5.08 -0.41
N LYS A 11 24.43 4.66 0.43
CA LYS A 11 25.44 5.51 1.08
C LYS A 11 26.23 6.35 0.08
N SER A 12 26.64 5.77 -1.07
CA SER A 12 27.39 6.49 -2.10
C SER A 12 26.63 7.68 -2.67
N LYS A 13 25.29 7.59 -2.79
CA LYS A 13 24.47 8.70 -3.30
C LYS A 13 24.27 9.80 -2.26
N VAL A 14 24.19 9.43 -0.97
CA VAL A 14 24.16 10.41 0.13
C VAL A 14 25.48 11.16 0.21
N ILE A 15 26.60 10.47 0.18
CA ILE A 15 27.94 11.10 0.21
C ILE A 15 28.11 12.04 -0.97
N GLY A 16 27.79 11.57 -2.19
CA GLY A 16 27.86 12.41 -3.40
C GLY A 16 26.99 13.67 -3.28
N ALA A 17 25.71 13.53 -2.85
CA ALA A 17 24.83 14.67 -2.64
C ALA A 17 25.39 15.66 -1.63
N THR A 18 25.93 15.17 -0.49
CA THR A 18 26.49 16.02 0.56
C THR A 18 27.76 16.76 0.10
N ILE A 19 28.65 16.09 -0.63
CA ILE A 19 29.87 16.71 -1.15
C ILE A 19 29.53 17.85 -2.14
N PHE A 20 28.68 17.55 -3.13
CA PHE A 20 28.32 18.57 -4.12
C PHE A 20 27.51 19.71 -3.50
N MET A 21 26.70 19.45 -2.49
CA MET A 21 26.03 20.48 -1.73
C MET A 21 27.01 21.37 -0.96
N ALA A 22 28.03 20.78 -0.31
CA ALA A 22 29.06 21.55 0.40
C ALA A 22 29.82 22.45 -0.59
N ILE A 23 30.19 21.94 -1.76
CA ILE A 23 30.81 22.73 -2.83
C ILE A 23 29.88 23.88 -3.27
N GLN A 24 28.61 23.59 -3.52
CA GLN A 24 27.60 24.61 -3.88
C GLN A 24 27.50 25.70 -2.82
N VAL A 25 27.40 25.34 -1.54
CA VAL A 25 27.31 26.30 -0.43
C VAL A 25 28.55 27.15 -0.35
N MET A 26 29.74 26.54 -0.41
CA MET A 26 31.02 27.27 -0.35
C MET A 26 31.17 28.27 -1.49
N THR A 27 30.87 27.83 -2.72
CA THR A 27 30.96 28.74 -3.88
C THR A 27 29.93 29.87 -3.83
N THR A 28 28.69 29.58 -3.41
CA THR A 28 27.63 30.58 -3.27
C THR A 28 27.97 31.60 -2.18
N LEU A 29 28.52 31.15 -1.05
CA LEU A 29 28.95 32.06 0.05
C LEU A 29 30.17 32.89 -0.30
N TYR A 30 30.99 32.47 -1.25
CA TYR A 30 32.18 33.24 -1.64
C TYR A 30 31.86 34.40 -2.59
N LEU A 31 30.76 34.35 -3.34
CA LEU A 31 30.37 35.40 -4.30
C LEU A 31 30.19 36.79 -3.68
N PRO A 32 29.52 36.98 -2.52
CA PRO A 32 29.43 38.31 -1.90
C PRO A 32 30.80 38.87 -1.49
N THR A 33 31.74 37.99 -1.12
CA THR A 33 33.13 38.39 -0.83
C THR A 33 33.80 38.98 -2.08
N LEU A 34 33.64 38.35 -3.25
CA LEU A 34 34.17 38.85 -4.51
C LEU A 34 33.49 40.15 -4.93
N THR A 35 32.18 40.29 -4.72
CA THR A 35 31.47 41.57 -4.96
C THR A 35 32.04 42.69 -4.11
N SER A 36 32.29 42.45 -2.81
CA SER A 36 32.95 43.42 -1.94
C SER A 36 34.31 43.84 -2.48
N ASN A 37 35.12 42.87 -2.93
CA ASN A 37 36.45 43.15 -3.46
C ASN A 37 36.41 43.99 -4.75
N ILE A 38 35.44 43.71 -5.66
CA ILE A 38 35.23 44.54 -6.86
C ILE A 38 34.93 45.97 -6.47
N VAL A 39 34.03 46.21 -5.52
CA VAL A 39 33.63 47.54 -5.11
C VAL A 39 34.79 48.28 -4.45
N ASN A 40 35.46 47.64 -3.48
CA ASN A 40 36.49 48.32 -2.68
C ASN A 40 37.81 48.51 -3.41
N ASN A 41 38.26 47.58 -4.22
CA ASN A 41 39.57 47.61 -4.88
C ASN A 41 39.49 47.90 -6.37
N GLY A 42 38.33 47.68 -6.99
CA GLY A 42 38.10 47.97 -8.40
C GLY A 42 37.47 49.36 -8.59
N VAL A 43 36.19 49.47 -8.19
CA VAL A 43 35.39 50.68 -8.45
C VAL A 43 35.93 51.87 -7.66
N ALA A 44 36.15 51.74 -6.36
CA ALA A 44 36.60 52.83 -5.50
C ALA A 44 38.00 53.37 -5.89
N LYS A 45 38.84 52.50 -6.50
CA LYS A 45 40.19 52.85 -6.94
C LYS A 45 40.30 53.08 -8.45
N GLY A 46 39.21 53.06 -9.21
CA GLY A 46 39.21 53.20 -10.66
C GLY A 46 39.98 52.10 -11.43
N ASN A 47 40.25 50.95 -10.82
CA ASN A 47 41.03 49.87 -11.41
C ASN A 47 40.17 48.91 -12.25
N VAL A 48 39.99 49.23 -13.51
CA VAL A 48 39.16 48.44 -14.46
C VAL A 48 39.74 47.05 -14.67
N HIS A 49 41.06 46.89 -14.69
CA HIS A 49 41.69 45.59 -14.87
C HIS A 49 41.34 44.64 -13.69
N TYR A 50 41.36 45.12 -12.46
CA TYR A 50 40.97 44.37 -11.29
C TYR A 50 39.49 43.93 -11.35
N ILE A 51 38.60 44.83 -11.80
CA ILE A 51 37.16 44.54 -11.99
C ILE A 51 36.99 43.34 -12.93
N TRP A 52 37.67 43.38 -14.08
CA TRP A 52 37.60 42.28 -15.05
C TRP A 52 38.14 40.97 -14.48
N MET A 53 39.28 40.97 -13.81
CA MET A 53 39.91 39.80 -13.22
C MET A 53 38.97 39.13 -12.18
N VAL A 54 38.41 39.92 -11.24
CA VAL A 54 37.51 39.39 -10.21
C VAL A 54 36.14 39.04 -10.81
N GLY A 55 35.68 39.74 -11.84
CA GLY A 55 34.46 39.39 -12.59
C GLY A 55 34.55 38.02 -13.25
N ILE A 56 35.71 37.69 -13.86
CA ILE A 56 35.95 36.32 -14.39
C ILE A 56 35.95 35.28 -13.27
N GLN A 57 36.57 35.57 -12.10
CA GLN A 57 36.52 34.68 -10.95
C GLN A 57 35.07 34.43 -10.48
N MET A 58 34.24 35.49 -10.40
CA MET A 58 32.82 35.35 -10.06
C MET A 58 32.08 34.46 -11.04
N MET A 59 32.35 34.60 -12.35
CA MET A 59 31.77 33.76 -13.37
C MET A 59 32.16 32.28 -13.16
N ILE A 60 33.44 32.01 -12.92
CA ILE A 60 33.95 30.64 -12.65
C ILE A 60 33.28 30.06 -11.41
N PHE A 61 33.24 30.77 -10.27
CA PHE A 61 32.58 30.31 -9.06
C PHE A 61 31.07 30.09 -9.26
N SER A 62 30.41 30.95 -10.04
CA SER A 62 28.99 30.75 -10.38
C SER A 62 28.78 29.49 -11.21
N LEU A 63 29.63 29.23 -12.22
CA LEU A 63 29.55 27.99 -13.01
C LEU A 63 29.80 26.75 -12.16
N ILE A 64 30.80 26.78 -11.26
CA ILE A 64 31.05 25.68 -10.32
C ILE A 64 29.83 25.49 -9.40
N SER A 65 29.22 26.56 -8.90
CA SER A 65 28.02 26.47 -8.06
C SER A 65 26.84 25.82 -8.79
N VAL A 66 26.58 26.21 -10.04
CA VAL A 66 25.52 25.63 -10.88
C VAL A 66 25.81 24.16 -11.18
N ALA A 67 27.03 23.79 -11.55
CA ALA A 67 27.43 22.42 -11.78
C ALA A 67 27.27 21.57 -10.50
N ALA A 68 27.74 22.08 -9.36
CA ALA A 68 27.59 21.40 -8.07
C ALA A 68 26.11 21.24 -7.69
N ALA A 69 25.27 22.23 -7.92
CA ALA A 69 23.83 22.15 -7.72
C ALA A 69 23.21 21.06 -8.60
N ALA A 70 23.57 20.97 -9.89
CA ALA A 70 23.08 19.95 -10.81
C ALA A 70 23.46 18.53 -10.34
N PHE A 71 24.71 18.33 -9.93
CA PHE A 71 25.16 17.04 -9.38
C PHE A 71 24.49 16.71 -8.04
N ASN A 72 24.30 17.69 -7.16
CA ASN A 72 23.54 17.48 -5.92
C ASN A 72 22.11 17.01 -6.21
N VAL A 73 21.39 17.65 -7.14
CA VAL A 73 20.06 17.25 -7.58
C VAL A 73 20.08 15.82 -8.11
N TYR A 74 21.02 15.50 -8.99
CA TYR A 74 21.16 14.16 -9.57
C TYR A 74 21.35 13.07 -8.52
N PHE A 75 22.32 13.25 -7.60
CA PHE A 75 22.59 12.27 -6.56
C PHE A 75 21.44 12.16 -5.55
N SER A 76 20.82 13.25 -5.16
CA SER A 76 19.69 13.30 -4.25
C SER A 76 18.46 12.63 -4.84
N ALA A 77 18.13 12.91 -6.11
CA ALA A 77 17.02 12.30 -6.81
C ALA A 77 17.25 10.78 -6.98
N LYS A 78 18.42 10.38 -7.47
CA LYS A 78 18.75 8.96 -7.65
C LYS A 78 18.79 8.20 -6.32
N GLY A 79 19.25 8.83 -5.23
CA GLY A 79 19.24 8.26 -3.89
C GLY A 79 17.85 8.05 -3.35
N SER A 80 16.99 9.06 -3.44
CA SER A 80 15.61 9.03 -2.98
C SER A 80 14.74 8.03 -3.78
N GLN A 81 14.89 7.99 -5.13
CA GLN A 81 14.15 7.04 -5.97
C GLN A 81 14.58 5.59 -5.71
N LYS A 82 15.89 5.34 -5.54
CA LYS A 82 16.40 4.01 -5.18
C LYS A 82 15.90 3.53 -3.82
N LEU A 83 15.76 4.44 -2.84
CA LEU A 83 15.12 4.15 -1.56
C LEU A 83 13.68 3.70 -1.75
N GLY A 84 12.89 4.44 -2.52
CA GLY A 84 11.49 4.09 -2.78
C GLY A 84 11.33 2.77 -3.53
N GLN A 85 12.19 2.50 -4.50
CA GLN A 85 12.23 1.20 -5.20
C GLN A 85 12.43 0.05 -4.19
N ARG A 86 13.43 0.16 -3.31
CA ARG A 86 13.71 -0.86 -2.30
C ARG A 86 12.57 -1.04 -1.32
N LEU A 87 12.00 0.08 -0.84
CA LEU A 87 10.86 0.02 0.08
C LEU A 87 9.65 -0.67 -0.55
N ARG A 88 9.30 -0.34 -1.81
CA ARG A 88 8.20 -1.02 -2.52
C ARG A 88 8.45 -2.51 -2.68
N SER A 89 9.66 -2.89 -3.07
CA SER A 89 10.04 -4.30 -3.21
C SER A 89 9.98 -5.06 -1.89
N ASP A 90 10.47 -4.46 -0.79
CA ASP A 90 10.45 -5.09 0.53
C ASP A 90 9.03 -5.24 1.07
N VAL A 91 8.19 -4.20 0.91
CA VAL A 91 6.77 -4.23 1.31
C VAL A 91 6.02 -5.28 0.51
N TYR A 92 6.17 -5.29 -0.82
CA TYR A 92 5.49 -6.25 -1.69
C TYR A 92 5.87 -7.69 -1.35
N ARG A 93 7.19 -7.97 -1.19
CA ARG A 93 7.67 -9.31 -0.80
C ARG A 93 7.12 -9.73 0.57
N LYS A 94 6.99 -8.79 1.50
CA LYS A 94 6.46 -9.08 2.83
C LYS A 94 4.96 -9.36 2.78
N VAL A 95 4.21 -8.57 2.02
CA VAL A 95 2.73 -8.67 1.91
C VAL A 95 2.30 -9.95 1.18
N ILE A 96 3.02 -10.36 0.13
CA ILE A 96 2.72 -11.65 -0.56
C ILE A 96 2.83 -12.86 0.38
N ASN A 97 3.70 -12.77 1.39
CA ASN A 97 3.89 -13.85 2.37
C ASN A 97 3.05 -13.66 3.65
N TYR A 98 2.06 -12.79 3.62
CA TYR A 98 1.12 -12.66 4.74
C TYR A 98 0.11 -13.80 4.75
N SER A 99 -0.28 -14.22 5.94
CA SER A 99 -1.46 -15.06 6.11
C SER A 99 -2.74 -14.23 5.90
N HIS A 100 -3.86 -14.91 5.90
CA HIS A 100 -5.16 -14.27 5.72
C HIS A 100 -5.48 -13.25 6.85
N ASP A 101 -5.03 -13.52 8.06
CA ASP A 101 -5.26 -12.66 9.22
C ASP A 101 -4.55 -11.32 9.11
N GLU A 102 -3.26 -11.29 8.73
CA GLU A 102 -2.53 -10.04 8.52
C GLU A 102 -3.14 -9.23 7.37
N MET A 103 -3.53 -9.90 6.29
CA MET A 103 -4.23 -9.25 5.17
C MET A 103 -5.54 -8.61 5.61
N LYS A 104 -6.33 -9.30 6.44
CA LYS A 104 -7.59 -8.80 7.00
C LYS A 104 -7.37 -7.66 7.99
N GLN A 105 -6.37 -7.76 8.85
CA GLN A 105 -6.05 -6.76 9.88
C GLN A 105 -5.66 -5.41 9.27
N ILE A 106 -4.88 -5.40 8.17
CA ILE A 106 -4.44 -4.15 7.54
C ILE A 106 -5.45 -3.68 6.49
N GLY A 107 -6.04 -4.60 5.75
CA GLY A 107 -6.94 -4.36 4.63
C GLY A 107 -6.22 -3.96 3.34
N THR A 108 -6.73 -4.43 2.20
CA THR A 108 -6.11 -4.26 0.87
C THR A 108 -5.96 -2.79 0.48
N SER A 109 -6.98 -1.95 0.70
CA SER A 109 -6.94 -0.51 0.38
C SER A 109 -5.86 0.23 1.17
N SER A 110 -5.67 -0.14 2.45
CA SER A 110 -4.61 0.41 3.29
C SER A 110 -3.21 -0.04 2.83
N LEU A 111 -3.06 -1.30 2.41
CA LEU A 111 -1.79 -1.82 1.85
C LEU A 111 -1.41 -1.09 0.57
N VAL A 112 -2.35 -0.85 -0.35
CA VAL A 112 -2.13 -0.07 -1.56
C VAL A 112 -1.66 1.34 -1.21
N THR A 113 -2.38 2.05 -0.32
CA THR A 113 -2.02 3.42 0.10
C THR A 113 -0.63 3.46 0.76
N ARG A 114 -0.28 2.47 1.58
CA ARG A 114 1.04 2.40 2.24
C ARG A 114 2.15 2.12 1.24
N THR A 115 1.90 1.30 0.22
CA THR A 115 2.90 0.96 -0.81
C THR A 115 3.12 2.11 -1.81
N THR A 116 2.13 2.95 -2.02
CA THR A 116 2.20 4.11 -2.93
C THR A 116 2.48 5.40 -2.16
N ASN A 117 1.47 5.99 -1.52
CA ASN A 117 1.54 7.33 -0.93
C ASN A 117 2.51 7.43 0.25
N ASP A 118 2.54 6.44 1.17
CA ASP A 118 3.44 6.51 2.32
C ASP A 118 4.90 6.40 1.91
N ILE A 119 5.22 5.56 0.94
CA ILE A 119 6.58 5.47 0.40
C ILE A 119 6.95 6.77 -0.32
N MET A 120 6.04 7.36 -1.10
CA MET A 120 6.27 8.63 -1.78
C MET A 120 6.53 9.77 -0.78
N GLN A 121 5.83 9.82 0.35
CA GLN A 121 6.10 10.80 1.42
C GLN A 121 7.52 10.66 1.98
N ILE A 122 7.97 9.42 2.22
CA ILE A 122 9.35 9.16 2.70
C ILE A 122 10.38 9.55 1.63
N GLN A 123 10.11 9.25 0.35
CA GLN A 123 10.97 9.65 -0.76
C GLN A 123 11.11 11.17 -0.83
N ASN A 124 9.99 11.91 -0.79
CA ASN A 124 9.98 13.36 -0.88
C ASN A 124 10.74 14.02 0.28
N VAL A 125 10.52 13.55 1.51
CA VAL A 125 11.25 14.06 2.67
C VAL A 125 12.75 13.71 2.59
N THR A 126 13.11 12.53 2.09
CA THR A 126 14.52 12.15 1.88
C THR A 126 15.17 13.04 0.81
N LEU A 127 14.47 13.33 -0.28
CA LEU A 127 14.95 14.26 -1.32
C LEU A 127 15.17 15.66 -0.75
N MET A 128 14.19 16.17 0.00
CA MET A 128 14.29 17.48 0.64
C MET A 128 15.40 17.52 1.69
N PHE A 129 15.58 16.46 2.45
CA PHE A 129 16.68 16.34 3.41
C PHE A 129 18.03 16.51 2.71
N LEU A 130 18.27 15.78 1.62
CA LEU A 130 19.54 15.80 0.89
C LEU A 130 19.77 17.12 0.11
N ARG A 131 18.74 17.91 -0.14
CA ARG A 131 18.84 19.16 -0.91
C ARG A 131 18.73 20.44 -0.06
N MET A 132 17.73 20.48 0.83
CA MET A 132 17.37 21.72 1.54
C MET A 132 17.72 21.67 3.03
N MET A 133 17.42 20.55 3.69
CA MET A 133 17.59 20.45 5.14
C MET A 133 19.05 20.44 5.58
N LEU A 134 19.96 19.92 4.75
CA LEU A 134 21.40 19.98 5.01
C LEU A 134 21.98 21.32 4.53
N MET A 135 21.45 21.90 3.44
CA MET A 135 21.92 23.17 2.90
C MET A 135 21.66 24.34 3.85
N ALA A 136 20.48 24.40 4.45
CA ALA A 136 20.07 25.52 5.28
C ALA A 136 20.97 25.76 6.50
N PRO A 137 21.32 24.76 7.34
CA PRO A 137 22.26 24.99 8.46
C PRO A 137 23.68 25.35 7.98
N LEU A 138 24.16 24.76 6.87
CA LEU A 138 25.47 25.11 6.32
C LEU A 138 25.53 26.54 5.81
N MET A 139 24.49 27.00 5.11
CA MET A 139 24.35 28.37 4.67
C MET A 139 24.22 29.32 5.86
N LEU A 140 23.38 28.98 6.85
CA LEU A 140 23.20 29.83 8.05
C LEU A 140 24.53 30.04 8.79
N ILE A 141 25.24 28.96 9.09
CA ILE A 141 26.52 29.00 9.80
C ILE A 141 27.57 29.71 8.96
N GLY A 142 27.72 29.30 7.69
CA GLY A 142 28.73 29.87 6.81
C GLY A 142 28.52 31.37 6.51
N ALA A 143 27.29 31.79 6.23
CA ALA A 143 26.96 33.18 6.03
C ALA A 143 27.15 34.01 7.30
N SER A 144 26.81 33.48 8.49
CA SER A 144 27.03 34.17 9.76
C SER A 144 28.52 34.37 10.07
N ILE A 145 29.35 33.36 9.82
CA ILE A 145 30.82 33.49 9.99
C ILE A 145 31.40 34.54 9.04
N LEU A 146 30.97 34.54 7.77
CA LEU A 146 31.47 35.47 6.79
C LEU A 146 30.96 36.92 7.04
N ALA A 147 29.72 37.06 7.47
CA ALA A 147 29.14 38.35 7.90
C ALA A 147 29.93 38.93 9.09
N TYR A 148 30.21 38.11 10.12
CA TYR A 148 31.00 38.51 11.28
C TYR A 148 32.41 38.98 10.88
N ARG A 149 33.08 38.25 9.96
CA ARG A 149 34.41 38.64 9.46
C ARG A 149 34.40 39.96 8.69
N ARG A 150 33.28 40.35 8.08
CA ARG A 150 33.15 41.62 7.36
C ARG A 150 32.87 42.81 8.28
N SER A 151 31.99 42.62 9.25
CA SER A 151 31.70 43.60 10.28
C SER A 151 31.10 42.96 11.52
N ALA A 152 31.89 42.86 12.60
CA ALA A 152 31.41 42.35 13.88
C ALA A 152 30.27 43.24 14.43
N THR A 153 30.38 44.56 14.25
CA THR A 153 29.38 45.52 14.71
C THR A 153 28.02 45.32 14.00
N LEU A 154 28.01 45.15 12.67
CA LEU A 154 26.74 44.92 11.93
C LEU A 154 26.16 43.56 12.27
N THR A 155 26.96 42.57 12.64
CA THR A 155 26.50 41.21 12.99
C THR A 155 25.64 41.22 14.26
N THR A 156 25.77 42.21 15.14
CA THR A 156 24.91 42.34 16.33
C THR A 156 23.41 42.49 15.97
N ILE A 157 23.11 42.98 14.76
CA ILE A 157 21.74 43.11 14.25
C ILE A 157 21.03 41.74 14.25
N PHE A 158 21.75 40.63 13.96
CA PHE A 158 21.16 39.29 13.93
C PHE A 158 20.76 38.77 15.32
N ILE A 159 21.36 39.32 16.41
CA ILE A 159 20.96 38.96 17.78
C ILE A 159 19.51 39.39 18.06
N VAL A 160 19.01 40.40 17.38
CA VAL A 160 17.63 40.88 17.51
C VAL A 160 16.73 40.23 16.46
N ILE A 161 17.18 40.16 15.21
CA ILE A 161 16.35 39.74 14.07
C ILE A 161 16.08 38.25 14.08
N LEU A 162 17.07 37.39 14.40
CA LEU A 162 16.85 35.94 14.42
C LEU A 162 15.85 35.50 15.50
N PRO A 163 15.93 35.97 16.75
CA PRO A 163 14.87 35.74 17.74
C PRO A 163 13.50 36.26 17.31
N LEU A 164 13.45 37.46 16.69
CA LEU A 164 12.19 38.01 16.19
C LEU A 164 11.52 37.09 15.17
N ILE A 165 12.28 36.61 14.20
CA ILE A 165 11.77 35.62 13.22
C ILE A 165 11.34 34.32 13.93
N ALA A 166 12.14 33.83 14.88
CA ALA A 166 11.80 32.62 15.63
C ALA A 166 10.48 32.80 16.39
N VAL A 167 10.24 33.94 17.01
CA VAL A 167 8.98 34.25 17.70
C VAL A 167 7.80 34.29 16.71
N ILE A 168 7.96 34.99 15.57
CA ILE A 168 6.91 35.04 14.54
C ILE A 168 6.58 33.67 14.03
N MET A 169 7.59 32.82 13.75
CA MET A 169 7.40 31.44 13.32
C MET A 169 6.68 30.61 14.37
N ALA A 170 7.09 30.74 15.65
CA ALA A 170 6.43 30.04 16.76
C ALA A 170 4.94 30.45 16.89
N LEU A 171 4.64 31.75 16.73
CA LEU A 171 3.25 32.24 16.75
C LEU A 171 2.45 31.68 15.57
N VAL A 172 2.99 31.70 14.36
CA VAL A 172 2.31 31.12 13.19
C VAL A 172 2.04 29.63 13.40
N ILE A 173 3.02 28.86 13.85
CA ILE A 173 2.86 27.42 14.12
C ILE A 173 1.81 27.20 15.21
N ARG A 174 1.82 28.00 16.28
CA ARG A 174 0.86 27.87 17.39
C ARG A 174 -0.58 28.15 16.95
N PHE A 175 -0.81 29.14 16.11
CA PHE A 175 -2.16 29.52 15.66
C PHE A 175 -2.61 28.71 14.43
N ALA A 176 -1.75 28.49 13.45
CA ALA A 176 -2.10 27.71 12.26
C ALA A 176 -2.17 26.20 12.54
N GLY A 177 -1.35 25.67 13.43
CA GLY A 177 -1.26 24.25 13.71
C GLY A 177 -2.61 23.59 14.07
N PRO A 178 -3.34 24.06 15.07
CA PRO A 178 -4.67 23.53 15.42
C PRO A 178 -5.67 23.63 14.27
N LEU A 179 -5.63 24.72 13.49
CA LEU A 179 -6.51 24.93 12.35
C LEU A 179 -6.21 23.96 11.20
N PHE A 180 -4.94 23.62 10.98
CA PHE A 180 -4.55 22.54 10.03
C PHE A 180 -5.10 21.18 10.44
N PHE A 181 -5.04 20.82 11.73
CA PHE A 181 -5.64 19.59 12.23
C PHE A 181 -7.16 19.59 12.08
N ALA A 182 -7.80 20.74 12.37
CA ALA A 182 -9.24 20.89 12.16
C ALA A 182 -9.61 20.80 10.67
N MET A 183 -8.81 21.41 9.79
CA MET A 183 -9.00 21.34 8.34
C MET A 183 -8.93 19.89 7.83
N GLN A 184 -8.00 19.07 8.34
CA GLN A 184 -7.91 17.67 7.98
C GLN A 184 -9.20 16.91 8.36
N LYS A 185 -9.69 17.07 9.60
CA LYS A 185 -10.94 16.44 10.04
C LYS A 185 -12.15 16.87 9.19
N LYS A 186 -12.19 18.15 8.80
CA LYS A 186 -13.26 18.68 7.95
C LYS A 186 -13.16 18.16 6.52
N THR A 187 -11.95 18.00 5.98
CA THR A 187 -11.71 17.32 4.69
C THR A 187 -12.23 15.87 4.72
N ASP A 188 -11.93 15.14 5.81
CA ASP A 188 -12.41 13.77 5.97
C ASP A 188 -13.96 13.73 6.02
N ARG A 189 -14.59 14.72 6.66
CA ARG A 189 -16.05 14.84 6.73
C ARG A 189 -16.67 15.16 5.36
N VAL A 190 -16.11 16.08 4.60
CA VAL A 190 -16.54 16.37 3.21
C VAL A 190 -16.43 15.10 2.36
N ASN A 191 -15.30 14.41 2.42
CA ASN A 191 -15.08 13.15 1.68
C ASN A 191 -16.06 12.06 2.10
N GLN A 192 -16.41 11.98 3.38
CA GLN A 192 -17.39 11.03 3.89
C GLN A 192 -18.77 11.30 3.29
N VAL A 193 -19.30 12.53 3.41
CA VAL A 193 -20.63 12.90 2.89
C VAL A 193 -20.67 12.71 1.39
N PHE A 194 -19.65 13.12 0.65
CA PHE A 194 -19.55 12.92 -0.78
C PHE A 194 -19.58 11.43 -1.18
N ARG A 195 -18.84 10.59 -0.46
CA ARG A 195 -18.85 9.14 -0.70
C ARG A 195 -20.20 8.51 -0.39
N GLU A 196 -20.84 8.90 0.72
CA GLU A 196 -22.18 8.46 1.07
C GLU A 196 -23.19 8.82 -0.04
N GLY A 197 -23.13 10.06 -0.55
CA GLY A 197 -23.96 10.51 -1.66
C GLY A 197 -23.72 9.71 -2.95
N LEU A 198 -22.45 9.45 -3.31
CA LEU A 198 -22.14 8.66 -4.52
C LEU A 198 -22.60 7.20 -4.41
N THR A 199 -22.34 6.55 -3.27
CA THR A 199 -22.75 5.15 -3.07
C THR A 199 -24.25 5.00 -2.90
N GLY A 200 -24.90 6.00 -2.29
CA GLY A 200 -26.33 6.04 -2.03
C GLY A 200 -27.16 6.69 -3.14
N VAL A 201 -26.59 7.09 -4.29
CA VAL A 201 -27.27 7.90 -5.31
C VAL A 201 -28.60 7.30 -5.80
N ARG A 202 -28.69 5.97 -5.91
CA ARG A 202 -29.94 5.29 -6.30
C ARG A 202 -31.03 5.45 -5.23
N VAL A 203 -30.64 5.36 -3.95
CA VAL A 203 -31.57 5.53 -2.82
C VAL A 203 -32.01 6.99 -2.73
N ILE A 204 -31.08 7.94 -2.80
CA ILE A 204 -31.37 9.38 -2.77
C ILE A 204 -32.41 9.73 -3.85
N ARG A 205 -32.20 9.27 -5.10
CA ARG A 205 -33.11 9.50 -6.22
C ARG A 205 -34.45 8.80 -6.05
N ALA A 206 -34.46 7.54 -5.57
CA ALA A 206 -35.69 6.78 -5.35
C ALA A 206 -36.60 7.45 -4.31
N PHE A 207 -35.99 8.05 -3.27
CA PHE A 207 -36.72 8.74 -2.21
C PHE A 207 -36.82 10.26 -2.41
N ARG A 208 -36.32 10.81 -3.55
CA ARG A 208 -36.30 12.24 -3.89
C ARG A 208 -35.72 13.12 -2.78
N GLN A 209 -34.61 12.68 -2.20
CA GLN A 209 -33.92 13.39 -1.11
C GLN A 209 -32.72 14.20 -1.61
N ASP A 210 -32.72 14.61 -2.88
CA ASP A 210 -31.64 15.34 -3.52
C ASP A 210 -31.33 16.67 -2.80
N GLU A 211 -32.40 17.44 -2.45
CA GLU A 211 -32.23 18.71 -1.75
C GLU A 211 -31.66 18.54 -0.34
N LEU A 212 -32.09 17.52 0.40
CA LEU A 212 -31.60 17.24 1.73
C LEU A 212 -30.10 16.90 1.72
N GLU A 213 -29.68 16.03 0.80
CA GLU A 213 -28.27 15.66 0.67
C GLU A 213 -27.41 16.81 0.15
N GLN A 214 -27.94 17.67 -0.72
CA GLN A 214 -27.26 18.88 -1.16
C GLN A 214 -27.08 19.86 0.01
N GLN A 215 -28.10 20.10 0.81
CA GLN A 215 -27.99 20.95 2.00
C GLN A 215 -26.95 20.40 2.98
N ARG A 216 -26.96 19.10 3.24
CA ARG A 216 -25.99 18.40 4.08
C ARG A 216 -24.56 18.56 3.58
N PHE A 217 -24.36 18.44 2.26
CA PHE A 217 -23.06 18.66 1.64
C PHE A 217 -22.61 20.12 1.74
N ASP A 218 -23.50 21.07 1.45
CA ASP A 218 -23.23 22.51 1.51
C ASP A 218 -22.84 22.95 2.93
N GLU A 219 -23.48 22.42 3.95
CA GLU A 219 -23.14 22.70 5.36
C GLU A 219 -21.69 22.29 5.68
N VAL A 220 -21.33 21.05 5.39
CA VAL A 220 -19.96 20.57 5.67
C VAL A 220 -18.92 21.27 4.78
N ASN A 221 -19.27 21.63 3.55
CA ASN A 221 -18.41 22.38 2.64
C ASN A 221 -18.18 23.82 3.10
N LYS A 222 -19.22 24.51 3.58
CA LYS A 222 -19.11 25.84 4.19
C LYS A 222 -18.24 25.82 5.44
N ASP A 223 -18.41 24.81 6.28
CA ASP A 223 -17.60 24.65 7.50
C ASP A 223 -16.11 24.38 7.18
N TYR A 224 -15.82 23.55 6.17
CA TYR A 224 -14.48 23.35 5.64
C TYR A 224 -13.91 24.67 5.09
N THR A 225 -14.66 25.35 4.23
CA THR A 225 -14.22 26.59 3.56
C THR A 225 -13.89 27.69 4.56
N HIS A 226 -14.75 27.87 5.57
CA HIS A 226 -14.53 28.87 6.62
C HIS A 226 -13.21 28.61 7.40
N ASN A 227 -12.94 27.35 7.73
CA ASN A 227 -11.69 26.96 8.39
C ASN A 227 -10.48 27.11 7.45
N ALA A 228 -10.62 26.72 6.18
CA ALA A 228 -9.57 26.85 5.17
C ALA A 228 -9.16 28.31 4.97
N ILE A 229 -10.11 29.24 4.88
CA ILE A 229 -9.84 30.69 4.78
C ILE A 229 -8.99 31.15 5.98
N LYS A 230 -9.33 30.74 7.21
CA LYS A 230 -8.54 31.10 8.41
C LYS A 230 -7.10 30.57 8.32
N VAL A 231 -6.93 29.32 7.90
CA VAL A 231 -5.60 28.71 7.71
C VAL A 231 -4.79 29.50 6.68
N TYR A 232 -5.38 29.75 5.51
CA TYR A 232 -4.69 30.45 4.42
C TYR A 232 -4.41 31.92 4.75
N ASN A 233 -5.28 32.62 5.48
CA ASN A 233 -5.01 33.98 5.92
C ASN A 233 -3.82 34.03 6.88
N ILE A 234 -3.73 33.13 7.86
CA ILE A 234 -2.60 33.10 8.80
C ILE A 234 -1.30 32.69 8.08
N THR A 235 -1.34 31.64 7.26
CA THR A 235 -0.14 31.18 6.56
C THR A 235 0.27 32.11 5.42
N GLY A 236 -0.68 32.75 4.75
CA GLY A 236 -0.44 33.74 3.70
C GLY A 236 0.27 34.99 4.17
N LEU A 237 0.09 35.38 5.44
CA LEU A 237 0.80 36.50 6.06
C LEU A 237 2.31 36.24 6.24
N MET A 238 2.76 34.98 6.18
CA MET A 238 4.18 34.66 6.37
C MET A 238 5.10 35.34 5.36
N MET A 239 4.76 35.31 4.05
CA MET A 239 5.59 35.90 3.01
C MET A 239 5.67 37.44 3.13
N PRO A 240 4.55 38.17 3.29
CA PRO A 240 4.60 39.61 3.57
C PRO A 240 5.40 39.99 4.82
N LEU A 241 5.23 39.22 5.93
CA LEU A 241 5.99 39.48 7.16
C LEU A 241 7.49 39.22 6.96
N MET A 242 7.87 38.16 6.27
CA MET A 242 9.28 37.91 5.93
C MET A 242 9.86 39.00 5.05
N THR A 243 9.11 39.47 4.05
CA THR A 243 9.54 40.60 3.19
C THR A 243 9.70 41.88 4.00
N LEU A 244 8.77 42.15 4.92
CA LEU A 244 8.87 43.33 5.82
C LEU A 244 10.13 43.25 6.69
N ILE A 245 10.41 42.09 7.30
CA ILE A 245 11.60 41.90 8.14
C ILE A 245 12.87 42.05 7.30
N MET A 246 12.91 41.46 6.10
CA MET A 246 14.07 41.61 5.20
C MET A 246 14.30 43.07 4.81
N SER A 247 13.24 43.81 4.44
CA SER A 247 13.33 45.21 4.08
C SER A 247 13.74 46.07 5.26
N ALA A 248 13.15 45.88 6.43
CA ALA A 248 13.53 46.54 7.67
C ALA A 248 15.00 46.27 8.04
N THR A 249 15.43 45.00 7.92
CA THR A 249 16.82 44.60 8.15
C THR A 249 17.76 45.33 7.20
N ASN A 250 17.43 45.44 5.92
CA ASN A 250 18.25 46.14 4.93
C ASN A 250 18.34 47.64 5.24
N VAL A 251 17.23 48.27 5.66
CA VAL A 251 17.22 49.68 6.08
C VAL A 251 18.15 49.91 7.28
N VAL A 252 18.04 49.05 8.32
CA VAL A 252 18.88 49.15 9.52
C VAL A 252 20.36 48.91 9.18
N ILE A 253 20.69 47.91 8.35
CA ILE A 253 22.06 47.66 7.89
C ILE A 253 22.60 48.85 7.10
N THR A 254 21.81 49.43 6.20
CA THR A 254 22.22 50.54 5.38
C THR A 254 22.44 51.81 6.24
N TYR A 255 21.50 52.08 7.15
CA TYR A 255 21.62 53.26 8.05
C TYR A 255 22.85 53.12 8.96
N TRP A 256 23.00 52.02 9.66
CA TRP A 256 24.15 51.81 10.58
C TRP A 256 25.45 51.64 9.81
N GLY A 257 25.42 50.94 8.66
CA GLY A 257 26.57 50.76 7.77
C GLY A 257 27.08 52.08 7.20
N SER A 258 26.20 53.03 6.83
CA SER A 258 26.60 54.37 6.34
C SER A 258 27.32 55.17 7.43
N HIS A 259 26.85 55.08 8.69
CA HIS A 259 27.57 55.70 9.81
C HIS A 259 28.98 55.08 9.99
N LEU A 260 29.10 53.75 9.95
CA LEU A 260 30.42 53.10 10.05
C LEU A 260 31.35 53.45 8.89
N ILE A 261 30.81 53.66 7.69
CA ILE A 261 31.57 54.10 6.52
C ILE A 261 32.05 55.56 6.73
N ALA A 262 31.18 56.45 7.22
CA ALA A 262 31.54 57.86 7.50
C ALA A 262 32.67 57.97 8.53
N PHE A 263 32.73 57.03 9.51
CA PHE A 263 33.83 56.95 10.48
C PHE A 263 35.01 56.09 10.00
N GLN A 264 35.03 55.68 8.70
CA GLN A 264 36.09 54.85 8.10
C GLN A 264 36.29 53.49 8.80
N ALA A 265 35.31 53.04 9.57
CA ALA A 265 35.34 51.77 10.26
C ALA A 265 35.01 50.57 9.35
N THR A 266 34.41 50.80 8.18
CA THR A 266 34.15 49.79 7.16
C THR A 266 34.10 50.42 5.76
N GLU A 267 34.18 49.60 4.72
CA GLU A 267 34.11 50.00 3.32
C GLU A 267 32.74 49.72 2.71
N VAL A 268 32.37 50.46 1.66
CA VAL A 268 31.07 50.30 0.96
C VAL A 268 30.84 48.85 0.47
N GLY A 269 31.86 48.24 -0.13
CA GLY A 269 31.74 46.85 -0.61
C GLY A 269 31.50 45.86 0.51
N ASN A 270 32.02 46.09 1.71
CA ASN A 270 31.76 45.23 2.87
C ASN A 270 30.30 45.31 3.33
N MET A 271 29.70 46.51 3.28
CA MET A 271 28.26 46.70 3.56
C MET A 271 27.38 45.97 2.53
N ILE A 272 27.70 46.04 1.24
CA ILE A 272 26.97 45.37 0.16
C ILE A 272 27.04 43.82 0.36
N ALA A 273 28.24 43.29 0.65
CA ALA A 273 28.40 41.87 0.94
C ALA A 273 27.62 41.48 2.19
N PHE A 274 27.60 42.31 3.24
CA PHE A 274 26.86 42.07 4.46
C PHE A 274 25.34 41.98 4.23
N ILE A 275 24.77 42.88 3.41
CA ILE A 275 23.35 42.84 3.00
C ILE A 275 23.03 41.49 2.32
N THR A 276 23.93 41.03 1.45
CA THR A 276 23.76 39.75 0.76
C THR A 276 23.82 38.57 1.73
N TYR A 277 24.77 38.56 2.69
CA TYR A 277 24.84 37.56 3.74
C TYR A 277 23.60 37.60 4.65
N ALA A 278 23.09 38.79 4.98
CA ALA A 278 21.86 38.94 5.74
C ALA A 278 20.67 38.26 5.04
N ALA A 279 20.51 38.51 3.74
CA ALA A 279 19.48 37.83 2.96
C ALA A 279 19.63 36.30 2.95
N GLN A 280 20.86 35.77 2.83
CA GLN A 280 21.14 34.34 2.86
C GLN A 280 20.83 33.73 4.24
N ILE A 281 21.18 34.42 5.34
CA ILE A 281 20.88 33.99 6.72
C ILE A 281 19.37 33.90 6.92
N LEU A 282 18.62 34.93 6.56
CA LEU A 282 17.17 35.01 6.72
C LEU A 282 16.46 33.93 5.89
N MET A 283 16.89 33.74 4.63
CA MET A 283 16.35 32.71 3.76
C MET A 283 16.63 31.27 4.29
N SER A 284 17.84 31.03 4.80
CA SER A 284 18.22 29.77 5.40
C SER A 284 17.37 29.43 6.62
N PHE A 285 17.07 30.45 7.43
CA PHE A 285 16.17 30.29 8.58
C PHE A 285 14.75 29.94 8.14
N ALA A 286 14.23 30.59 7.09
CA ALA A 286 12.92 30.27 6.52
C ALA A 286 12.87 28.83 5.96
N MET A 287 13.95 28.36 5.31
CA MET A 287 14.04 26.97 4.83
C MET A 287 14.01 25.94 5.98
N LEU A 288 14.67 26.23 7.10
CA LEU A 288 14.63 25.34 8.28
C LEU A 288 13.20 25.15 8.81
N SER A 289 12.35 26.16 8.69
CA SER A 289 10.98 26.11 9.18
C SER A 289 10.12 25.08 8.42
N MET A 290 10.38 24.84 7.14
CA MET A 290 9.67 23.82 6.35
C MET A 290 9.91 22.40 6.88
N VAL A 291 11.04 22.16 7.51
CA VAL A 291 11.42 20.86 8.09
C VAL A 291 10.40 20.43 9.16
N PHE A 292 9.99 21.36 10.02
CA PHE A 292 9.07 21.08 11.11
C PHE A 292 7.67 20.65 10.64
N VAL A 293 7.27 21.02 9.43
CA VAL A 293 5.99 20.61 8.84
C VAL A 293 6.08 19.26 8.15
N MET A 294 7.19 18.98 7.45
CA MET A 294 7.30 17.80 6.59
C MET A 294 7.77 16.54 7.31
N VAL A 295 8.68 16.68 8.29
CA VAL A 295 9.24 15.53 9.01
C VAL A 295 8.18 14.73 9.79
N PRO A 296 7.23 15.34 10.52
CA PRO A 296 6.18 14.60 11.22
C PRO A 296 5.30 13.75 10.29
N ARG A 297 4.97 14.27 9.10
CA ARG A 297 4.19 13.50 8.10
C ARG A 297 4.94 12.26 7.63
N ALA A 298 6.21 12.41 7.27
CA ALA A 298 7.04 11.27 6.87
C ALA A 298 7.28 10.29 8.03
N GLN A 299 7.35 10.78 9.27
CA GLN A 299 7.48 9.91 10.44
C GLN A 299 6.22 9.07 10.66
N ALA A 300 5.02 9.63 10.47
CA ALA A 300 3.76 8.88 10.51
C ALA A 300 3.71 7.80 9.42
N SER A 301 4.06 8.14 8.17
CA SER A 301 4.16 7.18 7.06
C SER A 301 5.20 6.08 7.35
N ALA A 302 6.35 6.44 7.91
CA ALA A 302 7.38 5.48 8.31
C ALA A 302 6.90 4.53 9.44
N LYS A 303 6.07 5.01 10.38
CA LYS A 303 5.46 4.17 11.41
C LYS A 303 4.54 3.12 10.80
N ARG A 304 3.67 3.52 9.85
CA ARG A 304 2.78 2.59 9.14
C ARG A 304 3.54 1.55 8.30
N LEU A 305 4.62 1.96 7.62
CA LEU A 305 5.47 1.03 6.87
C LEU A 305 6.24 0.08 7.79
N ASN A 306 6.76 0.55 8.94
CA ASN A 306 7.38 -0.32 9.92
C ASN A 306 6.41 -1.33 10.49
N GLN A 307 5.14 -0.99 10.67
CA GLN A 307 4.11 -1.93 11.09
C GLN A 307 4.02 -3.10 10.10
N ILE A 308 3.98 -2.84 8.78
CA ILE A 308 4.00 -3.89 7.76
C ILE A 308 5.31 -4.70 7.84
N LEU A 309 6.46 -4.04 7.79
CA LEU A 309 7.75 -4.72 7.67
C LEU A 309 8.13 -5.55 8.90
N ASN A 310 7.62 -5.19 10.08
CA ASN A 310 7.89 -5.87 11.34
C ASN A 310 6.77 -6.83 11.77
N MET A 311 5.65 -6.90 11.04
CA MET A 311 4.59 -7.84 11.33
C MET A 311 5.10 -9.27 11.18
N THR A 312 4.88 -10.07 12.20
CA THR A 312 5.26 -11.49 12.23
C THR A 312 4.10 -12.32 11.75
N THR A 313 4.33 -13.17 10.76
CA THR A 313 3.34 -14.14 10.30
C THR A 313 3.39 -15.35 11.23
N PRO A 314 2.27 -15.79 11.82
CA PRO A 314 2.25 -16.95 12.72
C PRO A 314 2.53 -18.23 11.96
N ILE A 315 2.15 -18.31 10.69
CA ILE A 315 2.36 -19.48 9.83
C ILE A 315 3.76 -19.43 9.24
N THR A 316 4.60 -20.38 9.62
CA THR A 316 5.99 -20.51 9.15
C THR A 316 6.26 -21.92 8.69
N ASP A 317 7.20 -22.09 7.76
CA ASP A 317 7.65 -23.39 7.30
C ASP A 317 8.27 -24.21 8.45
N ALA A 318 8.10 -25.54 8.37
CA ALA A 318 8.76 -26.45 9.29
C ALA A 318 10.28 -26.35 9.16
N LYS A 319 11.01 -26.55 10.28
CA LYS A 319 12.48 -26.56 10.27
C LYS A 319 13.03 -27.77 9.52
N ASP A 320 12.41 -28.93 9.71
CA ASP A 320 12.72 -30.19 9.04
C ASP A 320 11.48 -30.65 8.25
N PRO A 321 11.27 -30.12 7.03
CA PRO A 321 10.07 -30.37 6.27
C PRO A 321 10.01 -31.80 5.74
N GLN A 322 8.86 -32.46 5.95
CA GLN A 322 8.56 -33.78 5.39
C GLN A 322 8.05 -33.63 3.95
N SER A 323 8.34 -34.62 3.09
CA SER A 323 7.78 -34.71 1.74
C SER A 323 6.34 -35.26 1.77
N LEU A 324 5.56 -34.92 0.74
CA LEU A 324 4.18 -35.42 0.56
C LEU A 324 4.12 -36.54 -0.48
N ASP A 325 5.13 -37.45 -0.52
CA ASP A 325 5.27 -38.51 -1.51
C ASP A 325 4.35 -39.72 -1.26
N HIS A 326 3.29 -39.51 -0.50
CA HIS A 326 2.26 -40.55 -0.21
C HIS A 326 1.04 -40.39 -1.13
N PRO A 327 0.22 -41.44 -1.29
CA PRO A 327 -1.02 -41.35 -2.06
C PRO A 327 -1.93 -40.22 -1.56
N SER A 328 -2.74 -39.69 -2.47
CA SER A 328 -3.67 -38.60 -2.16
C SER A 328 -4.60 -39.02 -0.98
N ALA A 329 -4.54 -38.24 0.08
CA ALA A 329 -5.36 -38.46 1.28
C ALA A 329 -5.57 -37.14 2.03
N LEU A 330 -6.73 -37.00 2.65
CA LEU A 330 -7.04 -35.87 3.52
C LEU A 330 -7.61 -36.38 4.83
N GLU A 331 -6.99 -36.02 5.96
CA GLU A 331 -7.42 -36.45 7.28
C GLU A 331 -7.51 -35.27 8.24
N PHE A 332 -8.61 -35.18 8.94
CA PHE A 332 -8.81 -34.27 10.08
C PHE A 332 -8.95 -35.12 11.33
N ASP A 333 -8.03 -34.93 12.27
CA ASP A 333 -7.99 -35.70 13.51
C ASP A 333 -8.23 -34.74 14.69
N ASN A 334 -9.45 -34.82 15.25
CA ASN A 334 -9.93 -34.00 16.36
C ASN A 334 -9.64 -32.49 16.21
N VAL A 335 -9.91 -31.94 15.03
CA VAL A 335 -9.54 -30.58 14.69
C VAL A 335 -10.49 -29.56 15.30
N ALA A 336 -9.93 -28.61 16.06
CA ALA A 336 -10.63 -27.40 16.48
C ALA A 336 -9.90 -26.15 15.97
N PHE A 337 -10.66 -25.11 15.71
CA PHE A 337 -10.10 -23.83 15.24
C PHE A 337 -10.84 -22.64 15.82
N LYS A 338 -10.06 -21.65 16.26
CA LYS A 338 -10.54 -20.38 16.79
C LYS A 338 -9.83 -19.20 16.14
N TYR A 339 -10.58 -18.22 15.63
CA TYR A 339 -10.02 -16.95 15.18
C TYR A 339 -9.45 -16.14 16.34
N ALA A 340 -8.36 -15.40 16.11
CA ALA A 340 -7.65 -14.67 17.15
C ALA A 340 -8.56 -13.70 17.98
N ASP A 341 -9.52 -13.05 17.32
CA ASP A 341 -10.43 -12.09 17.96
C ASP A 341 -11.79 -12.68 18.34
N ALA A 342 -11.98 -14.00 18.17
CA ALA A 342 -13.26 -14.65 18.47
C ALA A 342 -13.34 -15.08 19.94
N GLN A 343 -14.56 -15.06 20.50
CA GLN A 343 -14.81 -15.58 21.85
C GLN A 343 -15.05 -17.11 21.83
N LYS A 344 -15.61 -17.64 20.74
CA LYS A 344 -15.95 -19.05 20.57
C LYS A 344 -15.14 -19.68 19.46
N ASP A 345 -15.00 -20.99 19.51
CA ASP A 345 -14.39 -21.77 18.46
C ASP A 345 -15.26 -21.71 17.20
N ALA A 346 -14.62 -21.60 16.04
CA ALA A 346 -15.29 -21.63 14.74
C ALA A 346 -15.45 -23.06 14.23
N LEU A 347 -14.63 -23.99 14.73
CA LEU A 347 -14.73 -25.44 14.52
C LEU A 347 -14.37 -26.15 15.82
N GLU A 348 -15.13 -27.23 16.13
CA GLU A 348 -14.95 -28.04 17.34
C GLU A 348 -14.94 -29.54 16.98
N GLY A 349 -13.81 -30.22 17.23
CA GLY A 349 -13.69 -31.67 17.19
C GLY A 349 -14.03 -32.31 15.84
N VAL A 350 -13.58 -31.73 14.74
CA VAL A 350 -13.84 -32.26 13.40
C VAL A 350 -12.96 -33.48 13.13
N ASN A 351 -13.60 -34.58 12.77
CA ASN A 351 -12.95 -35.88 12.47
C ASN A 351 -13.47 -36.45 11.16
N PHE A 352 -12.60 -36.71 10.21
CA PHE A 352 -12.88 -37.50 9.01
C PHE A 352 -11.57 -37.90 8.32
N LYS A 353 -11.68 -38.91 7.45
CA LYS A 353 -10.57 -39.39 6.63
C LYS A 353 -11.06 -39.74 5.23
N LEU A 354 -10.29 -39.32 4.23
CA LEU A 354 -10.54 -39.52 2.81
C LEU A 354 -9.31 -40.13 2.15
N HIS A 355 -9.54 -40.97 1.17
CA HIS A 355 -8.52 -41.56 0.31
C HIS A 355 -8.68 -41.10 -1.13
N ALA A 356 -7.68 -41.36 -1.95
CA ALA A 356 -7.73 -41.13 -3.37
C ALA A 356 -9.02 -41.66 -4.01
N GLY A 357 -9.61 -40.88 -4.90
CA GLY A 357 -10.86 -41.20 -5.57
C GLY A 357 -12.13 -40.85 -4.81
N GLN A 358 -12.03 -40.41 -3.56
CA GLN A 358 -13.21 -40.05 -2.77
C GLN A 358 -13.53 -38.54 -2.87
N THR A 359 -14.83 -38.28 -2.91
CA THR A 359 -15.39 -36.92 -2.89
C THR A 359 -16.02 -36.65 -1.52
N LEU A 360 -15.53 -35.60 -0.86
CA LEU A 360 -16.13 -34.98 0.33
C LEU A 360 -17.07 -33.86 -0.08
N ALA A 361 -18.28 -33.88 0.43
CA ALA A 361 -19.16 -32.73 0.39
C ALA A 361 -19.35 -32.12 1.78
N ILE A 362 -19.43 -30.80 1.85
CA ILE A 362 -19.64 -30.05 3.09
C ILE A 362 -20.87 -29.16 2.93
N ILE A 363 -21.88 -29.37 3.78
CA ILE A 363 -23.13 -28.62 3.77
C ILE A 363 -23.43 -28.05 5.17
N GLY A 364 -24.18 -26.96 5.22
CA GLY A 364 -24.62 -26.33 6.47
C GLY A 364 -25.08 -24.90 6.23
N GLY A 365 -25.70 -24.30 7.21
CA GLY A 365 -26.17 -22.90 7.15
C GLY A 365 -25.03 -21.87 6.98
N THR A 366 -25.40 -20.64 6.72
CA THR A 366 -24.43 -19.53 6.69
C THR A 366 -23.80 -19.38 8.10
N GLY A 367 -22.48 -19.25 8.16
CA GLY A 367 -21.76 -19.16 9.44
C GLY A 367 -21.56 -20.50 10.17
N SER A 368 -21.87 -21.65 9.58
CA SER A 368 -21.65 -22.96 10.22
C SER A 368 -20.19 -23.40 10.30
N GLY A 369 -19.24 -22.72 9.63
CA GLY A 369 -17.82 -23.05 9.66
C GLY A 369 -17.26 -23.68 8.39
N LYS A 370 -18.05 -23.83 7.30
CA LYS A 370 -17.62 -24.49 6.04
C LYS A 370 -16.33 -23.91 5.46
N SER A 371 -16.31 -22.60 5.19
CA SER A 371 -15.12 -21.93 4.63
C SER A 371 -13.94 -21.96 5.61
N THR A 372 -14.20 -21.96 6.91
CA THR A 372 -13.15 -22.11 7.93
C THR A 372 -12.50 -23.49 7.82
N LEU A 373 -13.28 -24.55 7.68
CA LEU A 373 -12.79 -25.92 7.57
C LEU A 373 -11.88 -26.10 6.34
N ILE A 374 -12.35 -25.67 5.16
CA ILE A 374 -11.58 -25.86 3.93
C ILE A 374 -10.34 -24.97 3.86
N ASN A 375 -10.31 -23.83 4.57
CA ASN A 375 -9.13 -22.95 4.64
C ASN A 375 -7.98 -23.54 5.48
N LEU A 376 -8.24 -24.56 6.30
CA LEU A 376 -7.20 -25.32 7.02
C LEU A 376 -6.45 -26.27 6.08
N ILE A 377 -7.06 -26.74 4.99
CA ILE A 377 -6.46 -27.70 4.05
C ILE A 377 -5.22 -27.11 3.36
N PRO A 378 -5.27 -25.92 2.71
CA PRO A 378 -4.09 -25.28 2.14
C PRO A 378 -3.23 -24.55 3.19
N ARG A 379 -3.53 -24.73 4.48
CA ARG A 379 -2.85 -24.07 5.60
C ARG A 379 -2.91 -22.54 5.52
N PHE A 380 -4.06 -21.97 5.14
CA PHE A 380 -4.28 -20.53 5.28
C PHE A 380 -4.41 -20.12 6.75
N TYR A 381 -4.73 -21.09 7.61
CA TYR A 381 -4.73 -21.03 9.06
C TYR A 381 -4.17 -22.34 9.62
N ASP A 382 -3.57 -22.29 10.81
CA ASP A 382 -3.18 -23.46 11.58
C ASP A 382 -4.33 -23.85 12.54
N ALA A 383 -4.63 -25.15 12.65
CA ALA A 383 -5.57 -25.65 13.64
C ALA A 383 -5.15 -25.29 15.06
N THR A 384 -6.11 -24.89 15.91
CA THR A 384 -5.85 -24.56 17.31
C THR A 384 -5.61 -25.83 18.14
N GLN A 385 -6.32 -26.93 17.78
CA GLN A 385 -6.17 -28.27 18.36
C GLN A 385 -6.32 -29.31 17.26
N GLY A 386 -5.75 -30.48 17.48
CA GLY A 386 -5.79 -31.57 16.52
C GLY A 386 -4.80 -31.43 15.37
N GLU A 387 -4.95 -32.27 14.35
CA GLU A 387 -4.06 -32.34 13.20
C GLU A 387 -4.84 -32.37 11.88
N VAL A 388 -4.35 -31.59 10.90
CA VAL A 388 -4.81 -31.66 9.51
C VAL A 388 -3.70 -32.29 8.70
N LYS A 389 -3.97 -33.45 8.11
CA LYS A 389 -2.99 -34.22 7.33
C LYS A 389 -3.34 -34.20 5.85
N VAL A 390 -2.39 -33.81 5.03
CA VAL A 390 -2.40 -33.88 3.57
C VAL A 390 -1.43 -34.98 3.16
N ASN A 391 -1.91 -35.99 2.40
CA ASN A 391 -1.11 -37.14 1.99
C ASN A 391 -0.38 -37.80 3.20
N GLY A 392 -1.06 -37.91 4.34
CA GLY A 392 -0.56 -38.56 5.55
C GLY A 392 0.39 -37.72 6.42
N VAL A 393 0.75 -36.50 6.00
CA VAL A 393 1.64 -35.60 6.73
C VAL A 393 0.87 -34.40 7.28
N ASP A 394 1.07 -34.06 8.56
CA ASP A 394 0.50 -32.84 9.15
C ASP A 394 1.00 -31.61 8.38
N VAL A 395 0.08 -30.73 8.00
CA VAL A 395 0.38 -29.51 7.25
C VAL A 395 1.39 -28.59 7.94
N ARG A 396 1.56 -28.71 9.26
CA ARG A 396 2.54 -27.97 10.05
C ARG A 396 3.96 -28.52 9.93
N ASN A 397 4.11 -29.78 9.50
CA ASN A 397 5.39 -30.49 9.43
C ASN A 397 6.04 -30.43 8.03
N THR A 398 5.51 -29.64 7.13
CA THR A 398 6.07 -29.43 5.77
C THR A 398 6.14 -27.95 5.42
N THR A 399 6.59 -27.60 4.21
CA THR A 399 6.63 -26.21 3.74
C THR A 399 5.30 -25.80 3.11
N LEU A 400 4.97 -24.49 3.19
CA LEU A 400 3.80 -23.94 2.50
C LEU A 400 3.86 -24.19 0.98
N GLN A 401 5.06 -24.14 0.40
CA GLN A 401 5.25 -24.41 -1.02
C GLN A 401 4.79 -25.82 -1.39
N VAL A 402 5.16 -26.83 -0.61
CA VAL A 402 4.80 -28.23 -0.84
C VAL A 402 3.29 -28.43 -0.68
N ILE A 403 2.67 -27.86 0.37
CA ILE A 403 1.22 -27.91 0.56
C ILE A 403 0.50 -27.23 -0.60
N HIS A 404 0.95 -26.03 -0.96
CA HIS A 404 0.32 -25.29 -2.06
C HIS A 404 0.54 -25.96 -3.43
N GLN A 405 1.51 -26.82 -3.60
CA GLN A 405 1.62 -27.70 -4.78
C GLN A 405 0.62 -28.84 -4.73
N ALA A 406 0.42 -29.46 -3.57
CA ALA A 406 -0.46 -30.60 -3.39
C ALA A 406 -1.96 -30.25 -3.37
N VAL A 407 -2.32 -29.01 -3.02
CA VAL A 407 -3.72 -28.58 -2.89
C VAL A 407 -4.08 -27.56 -3.96
N SER A 408 -5.09 -27.80 -4.75
CA SER A 408 -5.71 -26.84 -5.67
C SER A 408 -6.99 -26.28 -5.04
N PHE A 409 -7.13 -24.95 -5.01
CA PHE A 409 -8.22 -24.27 -4.31
C PHE A 409 -8.95 -23.29 -5.23
N VAL A 410 -10.27 -23.49 -5.37
CA VAL A 410 -11.16 -22.57 -6.09
C VAL A 410 -11.97 -21.78 -5.08
N PRO A 411 -11.71 -20.49 -4.92
CA PRO A 411 -12.45 -19.67 -3.95
C PRO A 411 -13.88 -19.40 -4.41
N GLN A 412 -14.75 -19.10 -3.46
CA GLN A 412 -16.15 -18.74 -3.70
C GLN A 412 -16.31 -17.62 -4.74
N LYS A 413 -15.47 -16.60 -4.68
CA LYS A 413 -15.46 -15.52 -5.66
C LYS A 413 -14.31 -15.72 -6.65
N ALA A 414 -14.65 -16.05 -7.89
CA ALA A 414 -13.68 -16.19 -8.96
C ALA A 414 -12.99 -14.84 -9.24
N ASN A 415 -11.67 -14.87 -9.31
CA ASN A 415 -10.85 -13.74 -9.70
C ASN A 415 -9.89 -14.16 -10.82
N LEU A 416 -9.95 -13.44 -11.94
CA LEU A 416 -9.04 -13.63 -13.07
C LEU A 416 -8.05 -12.45 -13.11
N PHE A 417 -6.84 -12.73 -13.57
CA PHE A 417 -5.81 -11.71 -13.74
C PHE A 417 -5.89 -11.11 -15.13
N GLU A 418 -5.58 -9.82 -15.24
CA GLU A 418 -5.44 -9.14 -16.52
C GLU A 418 -4.31 -9.78 -17.34
N GLY A 419 -4.57 -10.02 -18.63
CA GLY A 419 -3.66 -10.70 -19.55
C GLY A 419 -4.42 -11.56 -20.54
N THR A 420 -3.92 -12.75 -20.87
CA THR A 420 -4.60 -13.72 -21.73
C THR A 420 -5.28 -14.84 -20.93
N LEU A 421 -6.20 -15.57 -21.55
CA LEU A 421 -6.76 -16.78 -20.94
C LEU A 421 -5.67 -17.82 -20.71
N ARG A 422 -4.75 -18.00 -21.66
CA ARG A 422 -3.58 -18.87 -21.54
C ARG A 422 -2.77 -18.56 -20.28
N GLU A 423 -2.40 -17.30 -20.07
CA GLU A 423 -1.67 -16.86 -18.86
C GLU A 423 -2.45 -17.15 -17.58
N ASN A 424 -3.77 -16.96 -17.59
CA ASN A 424 -4.63 -17.32 -16.47
C ASN A 424 -4.63 -18.83 -16.18
N MET A 425 -4.65 -19.68 -17.21
CA MET A 425 -4.59 -21.14 -17.03
C MET A 425 -3.19 -21.59 -16.56
N GLN A 426 -2.15 -21.05 -17.15
CA GLN A 426 -0.75 -21.29 -16.77
C GLN A 426 -0.40 -20.81 -15.36
N PHE A 427 -1.24 -19.97 -14.74
CA PHE A 427 -1.11 -19.65 -13.33
C PHE A 427 -1.30 -20.89 -12.42
N GLY A 428 -2.06 -21.90 -12.87
CA GLY A 428 -2.16 -23.20 -12.21
C GLY A 428 -0.93 -24.07 -12.43
N ASN A 429 -0.44 -24.12 -13.66
CA ASN A 429 0.77 -24.83 -14.05
C ASN A 429 1.45 -24.09 -15.22
N ALA A 430 2.61 -23.48 -14.96
CA ALA A 430 3.34 -22.66 -15.95
C ALA A 430 3.81 -23.45 -17.19
N GLN A 431 3.89 -24.78 -17.11
CA GLN A 431 4.32 -25.67 -18.18
C GLN A 431 3.16 -26.41 -18.84
N ALA A 432 1.91 -26.06 -18.54
CA ALA A 432 0.74 -26.71 -19.12
C ALA A 432 0.73 -26.54 -20.65
N SER A 433 0.57 -27.66 -21.36
CA SER A 433 0.36 -27.68 -22.80
C SER A 433 -1.04 -27.19 -23.17
N ASP A 434 -1.24 -26.82 -24.43
CA ASP A 434 -2.56 -26.41 -24.91
C ASP A 434 -3.60 -27.53 -24.76
N GLU A 435 -3.20 -28.78 -24.97
CA GLU A 435 -4.06 -29.96 -24.78
C GLU A 435 -4.53 -30.05 -23.32
N GLN A 436 -3.63 -29.86 -22.37
CA GLN A 436 -3.98 -29.88 -20.94
C GLN A 436 -4.92 -28.73 -20.58
N ILE A 437 -4.70 -27.55 -21.14
CA ILE A 437 -5.57 -26.40 -20.93
C ILE A 437 -6.96 -26.64 -21.50
N TRP A 438 -7.05 -27.12 -22.75
CA TRP A 438 -8.33 -27.44 -23.38
C TRP A 438 -9.08 -28.54 -22.64
N HIS A 439 -8.39 -29.59 -22.18
CA HIS A 439 -8.99 -30.65 -21.36
C HIS A 439 -9.60 -30.11 -20.05
N ALA A 440 -8.86 -29.25 -19.34
CA ALA A 440 -9.39 -28.61 -18.14
C ALA A 440 -10.57 -27.69 -18.43
N LEU A 441 -10.59 -26.99 -19.57
CA LEU A 441 -11.71 -26.17 -20.03
C LEU A 441 -12.95 -27.04 -20.39
N GLU A 442 -12.74 -28.23 -20.95
CA GLU A 442 -13.83 -29.18 -21.22
C GLU A 442 -14.47 -29.69 -19.95
N ILE A 443 -13.69 -30.14 -18.96
CA ILE A 443 -14.20 -30.57 -17.66
C ILE A 443 -14.96 -29.41 -17.00
N ALA A 444 -14.40 -28.20 -17.02
CA ALA A 444 -15.03 -27.00 -16.45
C ALA A 444 -16.23 -26.47 -17.25
N GLN A 445 -16.63 -27.16 -18.34
CA GLN A 445 -17.71 -26.74 -19.26
C GLN A 445 -17.49 -25.32 -19.82
N ALA A 446 -16.22 -24.96 -20.06
CA ALA A 446 -15.82 -23.63 -20.55
C ALA A 446 -15.35 -23.64 -22.01
N SER A 447 -15.06 -24.82 -22.59
CA SER A 447 -14.49 -24.96 -23.93
C SER A 447 -15.34 -24.31 -25.01
N ASP A 448 -16.68 -24.45 -24.94
CA ASP A 448 -17.58 -23.96 -25.99
C ASP A 448 -17.46 -22.46 -26.16
N PHE A 449 -17.66 -21.68 -25.09
CA PHE A 449 -17.59 -20.22 -25.17
C PHE A 449 -16.16 -19.70 -25.40
N VAL A 450 -15.11 -20.45 -24.94
CA VAL A 450 -13.72 -20.04 -25.19
C VAL A 450 -13.36 -20.23 -26.67
N LYS A 451 -13.86 -21.27 -27.33
CA LYS A 451 -13.70 -21.47 -28.79
C LYS A 451 -14.31 -20.35 -29.64
N GLU A 452 -15.40 -19.71 -29.12
CA GLU A 452 -16.08 -18.62 -29.78
C GLU A 452 -15.40 -17.25 -29.58
N LEU A 453 -14.46 -17.15 -28.62
CA LEU A 453 -13.73 -15.91 -28.39
C LEU A 453 -12.70 -15.65 -29.50
N ASP A 454 -12.57 -14.40 -29.90
CA ASP A 454 -11.48 -13.98 -30.78
C ASP A 454 -10.13 -14.19 -30.09
N GLY A 455 -9.26 -14.97 -30.72
CA GLY A 455 -7.97 -15.40 -30.14
C GLY A 455 -8.04 -16.62 -29.20
N GLN A 456 -9.23 -17.15 -28.87
CA GLN A 456 -9.42 -18.37 -28.06
C GLN A 456 -8.59 -18.34 -26.75
N LEU A 457 -7.55 -19.18 -26.61
CA LEU A 457 -6.67 -19.17 -25.43
C LEU A 457 -5.87 -17.86 -25.29
N ASP A 458 -5.65 -17.14 -26.36
CA ASP A 458 -4.96 -15.85 -26.34
C ASP A 458 -5.92 -14.66 -26.25
N ALA A 459 -7.23 -14.91 -26.06
CA ALA A 459 -8.23 -13.90 -25.83
C ALA A 459 -7.91 -13.09 -24.57
N HIS A 460 -8.15 -11.77 -24.66
CA HIS A 460 -7.86 -10.83 -23.58
C HIS A 460 -8.81 -10.98 -22.40
N VAL A 461 -8.25 -10.97 -21.19
CA VAL A 461 -8.93 -10.95 -19.90
C VAL A 461 -8.72 -9.59 -19.26
N GLU A 462 -9.79 -8.84 -19.03
CA GLU A 462 -9.73 -7.59 -18.28
C GLU A 462 -9.50 -7.84 -16.78
N GLN A 463 -9.08 -6.80 -16.07
CA GLN A 463 -8.84 -6.86 -14.62
C GLN A 463 -10.05 -7.45 -13.86
N GLY A 464 -9.82 -8.53 -13.11
CA GLY A 464 -10.88 -9.25 -12.39
C GLY A 464 -11.83 -10.04 -13.29
N GLY A 465 -11.52 -10.17 -14.59
CA GLY A 465 -12.37 -10.82 -15.58
C GLY A 465 -13.67 -10.05 -15.87
N ALA A 466 -13.61 -8.72 -15.87
CA ALA A 466 -14.80 -7.87 -16.01
C ALA A 466 -15.56 -8.07 -17.34
N ASN A 467 -14.85 -8.51 -18.38
CA ASN A 467 -15.41 -8.85 -19.70
C ASN A 467 -16.08 -10.23 -19.76
N PHE A 468 -16.11 -11.01 -18.66
CA PHE A 468 -16.82 -12.29 -18.58
C PHE A 468 -18.02 -12.23 -17.64
N SER A 469 -19.05 -13.03 -17.93
CA SER A 469 -20.17 -13.21 -17.01
C SER A 469 -19.73 -13.89 -15.70
N GLY A 470 -20.55 -13.84 -14.63
CA GLY A 470 -20.23 -14.50 -13.35
C GLY A 470 -19.96 -15.98 -13.50
N GLY A 471 -20.82 -16.71 -14.23
CA GLY A 471 -20.69 -18.13 -14.49
C GLY A 471 -19.50 -18.47 -15.39
N GLN A 472 -19.16 -17.63 -16.38
CA GLN A 472 -17.96 -17.79 -17.21
C GLN A 472 -16.69 -17.63 -16.37
N ARG A 473 -16.60 -16.56 -15.55
CA ARG A 473 -15.45 -16.40 -14.61
C ARG A 473 -15.28 -17.59 -13.70
N GLN A 474 -16.36 -18.11 -13.16
CA GLN A 474 -16.31 -19.26 -12.26
C GLN A 474 -15.79 -20.51 -12.95
N ARG A 475 -16.29 -20.81 -14.17
CA ARG A 475 -15.83 -21.96 -14.98
C ARG A 475 -14.34 -21.82 -15.34
N LEU A 476 -13.88 -20.60 -15.70
CA LEU A 476 -12.46 -20.34 -15.97
C LEU A 476 -11.60 -20.51 -14.71
N ALA A 477 -12.08 -20.10 -13.54
CA ALA A 477 -11.36 -20.33 -12.28
C ALA A 477 -11.29 -21.82 -11.91
N ILE A 478 -12.34 -22.59 -12.18
CA ILE A 478 -12.34 -24.04 -12.03
C ILE A 478 -11.34 -24.68 -13.02
N ALA A 479 -11.36 -24.31 -14.30
CA ALA A 479 -10.41 -24.81 -15.28
C ALA A 479 -8.95 -24.56 -14.86
N ARG A 480 -8.63 -23.33 -14.40
CA ARG A 480 -7.30 -22.99 -13.88
C ARG A 480 -6.88 -23.90 -12.72
N ALA A 481 -7.80 -24.24 -11.85
CA ALA A 481 -7.52 -25.14 -10.73
C ALA A 481 -7.27 -26.58 -11.18
N LEU A 482 -7.94 -27.03 -12.24
CA LEU A 482 -7.77 -28.39 -12.81
C LEU A 482 -6.44 -28.52 -13.58
N VAL A 483 -5.98 -27.47 -14.25
CA VAL A 483 -4.66 -27.46 -14.92
C VAL A 483 -3.52 -27.74 -13.94
N LYS A 484 -3.71 -27.51 -12.67
CA LYS A 484 -2.66 -27.62 -11.64
C LYS A 484 -2.21 -29.05 -11.33
N GLN A 485 -3.03 -30.07 -11.58
CA GLN A 485 -2.73 -31.47 -11.26
C GLN A 485 -2.35 -31.66 -9.77
N ALA A 486 -3.25 -31.30 -8.88
CA ALA A 486 -3.04 -31.38 -7.43
C ALA A 486 -3.54 -32.70 -6.84
N SER A 487 -3.00 -33.12 -5.68
CA SER A 487 -3.48 -34.29 -4.94
C SER A 487 -4.86 -34.08 -4.32
N ILE A 488 -5.21 -32.82 -4.01
CA ILE A 488 -6.49 -32.46 -3.41
C ILE A 488 -7.06 -31.26 -4.15
N TYR A 489 -8.29 -31.36 -4.63
CA TYR A 489 -9.05 -30.29 -5.23
C TYR A 489 -10.10 -29.78 -4.26
N VAL A 490 -10.12 -28.48 -3.96
CA VAL A 490 -11.07 -27.84 -3.04
C VAL A 490 -11.89 -26.80 -3.79
N PHE A 491 -13.21 -26.94 -3.77
CA PHE A 491 -14.17 -26.03 -4.39
C PHE A 491 -15.03 -25.36 -3.32
N ASP A 492 -14.76 -24.08 -3.02
CA ASP A 492 -15.54 -23.30 -2.05
C ASP A 492 -16.76 -22.66 -2.73
N ASP A 493 -17.92 -23.31 -2.59
CA ASP A 493 -19.22 -22.86 -3.14
C ASP A 493 -19.14 -22.44 -4.63
N SER A 494 -18.23 -23.10 -5.35
CA SER A 494 -17.84 -22.68 -6.72
C SER A 494 -18.90 -23.01 -7.77
N PHE A 495 -19.87 -23.84 -7.44
CA PHE A 495 -20.94 -24.29 -8.34
C PHE A 495 -22.21 -23.44 -8.22
N SER A 496 -22.36 -22.63 -7.17
CA SER A 496 -23.55 -21.83 -6.90
C SER A 496 -23.83 -20.74 -7.95
N ALA A 497 -22.79 -20.27 -8.63
CA ALA A 497 -22.88 -19.27 -9.70
C ALA A 497 -23.26 -19.87 -11.07
N LEU A 498 -23.40 -21.21 -11.16
CA LEU A 498 -23.74 -21.93 -12.38
C LEU A 498 -25.22 -22.24 -12.44
N ASP A 499 -25.77 -22.33 -13.66
CA ASP A 499 -27.10 -22.91 -13.87
C ASP A 499 -27.10 -24.42 -13.59
N PHE A 500 -28.25 -24.98 -13.29
CA PHE A 500 -28.40 -26.38 -12.89
C PHE A 500 -27.85 -27.37 -13.92
N LYS A 501 -28.03 -27.08 -15.22
CA LYS A 501 -27.58 -27.97 -16.31
C LYS A 501 -26.05 -27.98 -16.41
N THR A 502 -25.43 -26.82 -16.34
CA THR A 502 -23.96 -26.67 -16.37
C THR A 502 -23.31 -27.27 -15.12
N ASP A 503 -23.90 -27.03 -13.92
CA ASP A 503 -23.44 -27.65 -12.66
C ASP A 503 -23.46 -29.19 -12.76
N ALA A 504 -24.58 -29.78 -13.21
CA ALA A 504 -24.70 -31.25 -13.36
C ALA A 504 -23.68 -31.82 -14.35
N LYS A 505 -23.48 -31.18 -15.52
CA LYS A 505 -22.50 -31.61 -16.52
C LYS A 505 -21.06 -31.52 -15.99
N LEU A 506 -20.73 -30.45 -15.30
CA LEU A 506 -19.40 -30.24 -14.73
C LEU A 506 -19.09 -31.30 -13.68
N ARG A 507 -20.01 -31.60 -12.77
CA ARG A 507 -19.83 -32.67 -11.77
C ARG A 507 -19.72 -34.05 -12.40
N ALA A 508 -20.51 -34.33 -13.42
CA ALA A 508 -20.41 -35.58 -14.19
C ALA A 508 -19.02 -35.70 -14.86
N ALA A 509 -18.50 -34.59 -15.46
CA ALA A 509 -17.18 -34.55 -16.07
C ALA A 509 -16.08 -34.75 -15.03
N LEU A 510 -16.15 -34.08 -13.85
CA LEU A 510 -15.20 -34.30 -12.75
C LEU A 510 -15.18 -35.76 -12.30
N LYS A 511 -16.35 -36.41 -12.21
CA LYS A 511 -16.46 -37.81 -11.79
C LYS A 511 -16.03 -38.80 -12.88
N ALA A 512 -16.07 -38.43 -14.14
CA ALA A 512 -15.68 -39.30 -15.27
C ALA A 512 -14.20 -39.20 -15.60
N ASP A 513 -13.49 -38.17 -15.15
CA ASP A 513 -12.09 -37.92 -15.47
C ASP A 513 -11.16 -38.86 -14.68
N GLU A 514 -10.39 -39.69 -15.40
CA GLU A 514 -9.51 -40.71 -14.82
C GLU A 514 -8.39 -40.12 -13.95
N GLU A 515 -7.89 -38.90 -14.27
CA GLU A 515 -6.83 -38.27 -13.49
C GLU A 515 -7.40 -37.69 -12.18
N ILE A 516 -8.56 -37.04 -12.22
CA ILE A 516 -9.21 -36.48 -11.03
C ILE A 516 -9.63 -37.62 -10.06
N GLN A 517 -10.04 -38.77 -10.58
CA GLN A 517 -10.39 -39.95 -9.76
C GLN A 517 -9.21 -40.54 -8.98
N LYS A 518 -7.97 -40.18 -9.29
CA LYS A 518 -6.79 -40.56 -8.51
C LYS A 518 -6.57 -39.65 -7.30
N HIS A 519 -7.38 -38.62 -7.13
CA HIS A 519 -7.20 -37.57 -6.16
C HIS A 519 -8.39 -37.38 -5.24
N VAL A 520 -8.25 -36.59 -4.19
CA VAL A 520 -9.34 -36.24 -3.28
C VAL A 520 -10.03 -34.97 -3.81
N VAL A 521 -11.36 -34.99 -3.83
CA VAL A 521 -12.18 -33.83 -4.20
C VAL A 521 -12.99 -33.36 -3.00
N VAL A 522 -12.94 -32.08 -2.68
CA VAL A 522 -13.69 -31.44 -1.60
C VAL A 522 -14.62 -30.37 -2.18
N ILE A 523 -15.92 -30.54 -1.99
CA ILE A 523 -16.95 -29.63 -2.51
C ILE A 523 -17.70 -29.02 -1.35
N VAL A 524 -17.65 -27.70 -1.21
CA VAL A 524 -18.57 -26.96 -0.36
C VAL A 524 -19.77 -26.56 -1.19
N GLY A 525 -20.95 -27.00 -0.79
CA GLY A 525 -22.19 -26.71 -1.51
C GLY A 525 -23.27 -26.17 -0.58
N GLN A 526 -24.11 -25.31 -1.14
CA GLN A 526 -25.36 -24.87 -0.50
C GLN A 526 -26.56 -25.66 -1.02
N ARG A 527 -26.46 -26.24 -2.22
CA ARG A 527 -27.53 -27.03 -2.85
C ARG A 527 -27.31 -28.52 -2.60
N VAL A 528 -28.38 -29.22 -2.17
CA VAL A 528 -28.34 -30.65 -1.96
C VAL A 528 -28.04 -31.41 -3.27
N SER A 529 -28.57 -30.93 -4.40
CA SER A 529 -28.29 -31.52 -5.72
C SER A 529 -26.80 -31.53 -6.08
N THR A 530 -26.01 -30.55 -5.57
CA THR A 530 -24.57 -30.47 -5.83
C THR A 530 -23.77 -31.51 -5.03
N ILE A 531 -24.29 -31.99 -3.90
CA ILE A 531 -23.54 -32.79 -2.93
C ILE A 531 -24.05 -34.22 -2.80
N ALA A 532 -25.23 -34.57 -3.36
CA ALA A 532 -25.89 -35.85 -3.13
C ALA A 532 -25.07 -37.05 -3.61
N ASP A 533 -24.22 -36.89 -4.63
CA ASP A 533 -23.40 -37.95 -5.22
C ASP A 533 -22.02 -38.09 -4.57
N ALA A 534 -21.73 -37.37 -3.46
CA ALA A 534 -20.48 -37.47 -2.74
C ALA A 534 -20.38 -38.75 -1.91
N ASP A 535 -19.16 -39.30 -1.79
CA ASP A 535 -18.88 -40.51 -1.01
C ASP A 535 -19.04 -40.26 0.49
N LEU A 536 -18.74 -39.01 0.92
CA LEU A 536 -18.89 -38.59 2.30
C LEU A 536 -19.47 -37.16 2.34
N ILE A 537 -20.56 -36.99 3.10
CA ILE A 537 -21.14 -35.65 3.34
C ILE A 537 -20.96 -35.32 4.81
N LEU A 538 -20.39 -34.14 5.09
CA LEU A 538 -20.33 -33.53 6.42
C LEU A 538 -21.41 -32.45 6.55
N VAL A 539 -22.28 -32.61 7.54
CA VAL A 539 -23.30 -31.63 7.90
C VAL A 539 -22.76 -30.79 9.04
N LEU A 540 -22.49 -29.52 8.77
CA LEU A 540 -21.96 -28.57 9.74
C LEU A 540 -23.06 -27.66 10.31
N ASP A 541 -23.14 -27.59 11.64
CA ASP A 541 -23.96 -26.60 12.35
C ASP A 541 -23.15 -25.99 13.50
N LYS A 542 -23.05 -24.65 13.52
CA LYS A 542 -22.37 -23.87 14.57
C LYS A 542 -20.97 -24.38 14.93
N GLY A 543 -20.16 -24.72 13.93
CA GLY A 543 -18.79 -25.19 14.11
C GLY A 543 -18.64 -26.68 14.42
N LYS A 544 -19.73 -27.45 14.53
CA LYS A 544 -19.70 -28.87 14.83
C LYS A 544 -20.17 -29.71 13.65
N VAL A 545 -19.60 -30.89 13.49
CA VAL A 545 -20.12 -31.94 12.59
C VAL A 545 -21.31 -32.60 13.28
N VAL A 546 -22.53 -32.28 12.83
CA VAL A 546 -23.77 -32.82 13.38
C VAL A 546 -24.29 -34.03 12.61
N GLY A 547 -23.66 -34.34 11.48
CA GLY A 547 -23.94 -35.55 10.68
C GLY A 547 -22.80 -35.85 9.74
N GLN A 548 -22.54 -37.12 9.52
CA GLN A 548 -21.52 -37.65 8.62
C GLN A 548 -22.02 -38.96 7.99
N GLY A 549 -21.92 -39.07 6.67
CA GLY A 549 -22.34 -40.25 5.92
C GLY A 549 -22.72 -39.92 4.48
N THR A 550 -23.31 -40.89 3.79
CA THR A 550 -23.85 -40.73 2.44
C THR A 550 -25.19 -39.95 2.45
N HIS A 551 -25.62 -39.47 1.29
CA HIS A 551 -26.93 -38.82 1.15
C HIS A 551 -28.09 -39.65 1.71
N GLN A 552 -28.13 -40.93 1.39
CA GLN A 552 -29.20 -41.82 1.83
C GLN A 552 -29.20 -42.06 3.35
N GLU A 553 -28.03 -42.28 3.95
CA GLU A 553 -27.88 -42.43 5.39
C GLU A 553 -28.30 -41.18 6.15
N LEU A 554 -27.83 -40.00 5.69
CA LEU A 554 -28.16 -38.73 6.33
C LEU A 554 -29.64 -38.36 6.16
N LEU A 555 -30.23 -38.68 5.03
CA LEU A 555 -31.66 -38.47 4.80
C LEU A 555 -32.52 -39.34 5.72
N ALA A 556 -32.04 -40.53 6.06
CA ALA A 556 -32.76 -41.45 6.97
C ALA A 556 -32.58 -41.08 8.45
N THR A 557 -31.38 -40.57 8.84
CA THR A 557 -30.99 -40.51 10.27
C THR A 557 -30.79 -39.08 10.80
N ASN A 558 -30.49 -38.10 9.94
CA ASN A 558 -30.07 -36.79 10.41
C ASN A 558 -31.14 -35.70 10.20
N LYS A 559 -31.72 -35.20 11.31
CA LYS A 559 -32.78 -34.18 11.28
C LYS A 559 -32.36 -32.84 10.67
N VAL A 560 -31.11 -32.45 10.88
CA VAL A 560 -30.57 -31.17 10.33
C VAL A 560 -30.47 -31.30 8.81
N TYR A 561 -29.94 -32.42 8.32
CA TYR A 561 -29.85 -32.67 6.87
C TYR A 561 -31.23 -32.75 6.24
N GLN A 562 -32.17 -33.47 6.86
CA GLN A 562 -33.57 -33.52 6.40
C GLN A 562 -34.22 -32.15 6.31
N SER A 563 -33.95 -31.28 7.29
CA SER A 563 -34.46 -29.87 7.26
C SER A 563 -33.89 -29.08 6.08
N ILE A 564 -32.60 -29.22 5.78
CA ILE A 564 -31.97 -28.58 4.62
C ILE A 564 -32.57 -29.09 3.31
N VAL A 565 -32.72 -30.41 3.16
CA VAL A 565 -33.34 -31.03 1.97
C VAL A 565 -34.78 -30.55 1.79
N ASN A 566 -35.58 -30.59 2.85
CA ASN A 566 -37.01 -30.19 2.79
C ASN A 566 -37.18 -28.69 2.46
N SER A 567 -36.29 -27.82 2.95
CA SER A 567 -36.35 -26.40 2.61
C SER A 567 -36.14 -26.16 1.11
N GLN A 568 -35.19 -26.86 0.50
CA GLN A 568 -34.87 -26.71 -0.93
C GLN A 568 -35.93 -27.34 -1.85
N ILE A 569 -36.58 -28.43 -1.42
CA ILE A 569 -37.72 -29.03 -2.15
C ILE A 569 -38.92 -28.06 -2.14
N ARG A 570 -39.19 -27.37 -1.03
CA ARG A 570 -40.27 -26.38 -0.96
C ARG A 570 -40.01 -25.18 -1.88
N GLU A 571 -38.81 -24.63 -1.85
CA GLU A 571 -38.39 -23.53 -2.73
C GLU A 571 -38.51 -23.87 -4.22
N SER A 572 -38.16 -25.12 -4.62
CA SER A 572 -38.31 -25.56 -6.02
C SER A 572 -39.78 -25.69 -6.45
N LYS A 573 -40.67 -26.19 -5.57
CA LYS A 573 -42.11 -26.31 -5.86
C LYS A 573 -42.82 -24.94 -5.92
N GLU A 574 -42.43 -23.99 -5.04
CA GLU A 574 -42.98 -22.63 -5.06
C GLU A 574 -42.46 -21.83 -6.27
N GLY A 575 -41.22 -22.08 -6.71
CA GLY A 575 -40.67 -21.52 -7.94
C GLY A 575 -41.39 -21.99 -9.22
N GLU A 576 -41.77 -23.28 -9.30
CA GLU A 576 -42.52 -23.87 -10.41
C GLU A 576 -43.99 -23.42 -10.43
N GLN A 577 -44.59 -23.05 -9.29
CA GLN A 577 -45.96 -22.52 -9.23
C GLN A 577 -46.07 -21.03 -9.58
N ASN A 578 -44.95 -20.28 -9.51
CA ASN A 578 -44.92 -18.83 -9.79
C ASN A 578 -44.25 -18.48 -11.14
N ALA A 579 -43.81 -19.47 -11.92
CA ALA A 579 -43.29 -19.31 -13.29
C ALA A 579 -44.32 -19.70 -14.34
#